data_cf2beb68dd4d0324e7030ff6076dbb47
#
_entry.id   cf2beb68dd4d0324e7030ff6076dbb47
#
_cell.length_a   1.000
_cell.length_b   1.000
_cell.length_c   1.000
_cell.angle_alpha   90.00
_cell.angle_beta   90.00
_cell.angle_gamma   90.00
#
_symmetry.space_group_name_H-M   'P 1'
#
loop_
_entity.id
_entity.type
_entity.pdbx_description
1 polymer ?
#
loop_
_entity_poly.entity_id
_entity_poly.type
_entity_poly.pdbx_seq_one_letter_code
_entity_poly.pdbx_strand_id
1 'polypeptide(L)'
;FFVVLSGSGEVTYRDPLSEGGMISSTAHAGDCFFLDCSGEYTHISTDEDPWELLWIHFNGPEARAYYTYFRDHHNWHFRSAHFTELINAIESIIRYNEEPTDDTDLLTAQQIIHILTLICTESNEKNELLSDKLKTILHYLDEHYTENISLDQLAEHFFISKYYLSREFKKEFGTTVIQYVLAKRINNAKELLRYSNSSIEEIAHLCGIDDASYFNKVFRKMEGCTASEYRKRW
;
A
#
# COMPACT_ATOMS: atom_id res chain seq x y z
N PHE A 1 0.19 -2.38 19.62
CA PHE A 1 -1.03 -1.77 19.10
C PHE A 1 -1.33 -0.49 19.86
N PHE A 2 -1.73 0.56 19.15
CA PHE A 2 -2.19 1.80 19.79
C PHE A 2 -3.27 2.49 18.95
N VAL A 3 -4.03 3.36 19.63
CA VAL A 3 -5.06 4.22 19.03
C VAL A 3 -4.81 5.68 19.42
N VAL A 4 -5.13 6.60 18.54
CA VAL A 4 -5.04 8.05 18.77
C VAL A 4 -6.40 8.56 19.24
N LEU A 5 -6.48 9.02 20.50
CA LEU A 5 -7.72 9.54 21.09
C LEU A 5 -7.97 10.98 20.67
N SER A 6 -6.93 11.81 20.69
CA SER A 6 -6.96 13.22 20.32
C SER A 6 -5.62 13.71 19.80
N GLY A 7 -5.60 14.86 19.16
CA GLY A 7 -4.39 15.50 18.66
C GLY A 7 -3.80 14.84 17.41
N SER A 8 -2.55 15.21 17.12
CA SER A 8 -1.84 14.74 15.91
C SER A 8 -0.35 14.49 16.16
N GLY A 9 0.26 13.68 15.31
CA GLY A 9 1.68 13.35 15.40
C GLY A 9 2.19 12.62 14.16
N GLU A 10 3.45 12.23 14.20
CA GLU A 10 4.08 11.45 13.14
C GLU A 10 4.54 10.09 13.70
N VAL A 11 4.24 9.03 12.97
CA VAL A 11 4.69 7.66 13.27
C VAL A 11 5.60 7.21 12.14
N THR A 12 6.82 6.81 12.48
CA THR A 12 7.78 6.25 11.53
C THR A 12 8.09 4.81 11.93
N TYR A 13 8.09 3.92 10.96
CA TYR A 13 8.18 2.48 11.23
C TYR A 13 8.97 1.75 10.14
N ARG A 14 9.75 0.77 10.55
CA ARG A 14 10.38 -0.23 9.67
C ARG A 14 9.83 -1.61 10.02
N ASP A 15 9.08 -2.22 9.10
CA ASP A 15 8.60 -3.58 9.27
C ASP A 15 9.78 -4.57 9.27
N PRO A 16 10.04 -5.28 10.39
CA PRO A 16 11.16 -6.22 10.49
C PRO A 16 11.02 -7.44 9.57
N LEU A 17 9.83 -7.69 9.02
CA LEU A 17 9.56 -8.78 8.07
C LEU A 17 9.61 -8.31 6.60
N SER A 18 9.97 -7.05 6.35
CA SER A 18 10.06 -6.46 5.02
C SER A 18 11.49 -6.03 4.70
N GLU A 19 11.92 -6.20 3.46
CA GLU A 19 13.17 -5.62 2.95
C GLU A 19 13.06 -4.12 2.65
N GLY A 20 11.88 -3.52 2.93
CA GLY A 20 11.59 -2.10 2.72
C GLY A 20 12.36 -1.19 3.68
N GLY A 21 12.42 0.10 3.33
CA GLY A 21 12.96 1.17 4.17
C GLY A 21 11.98 1.60 5.26
N MET A 22 12.36 2.68 5.98
CA MET A 22 11.45 3.36 6.91
C MET A 22 10.26 3.93 6.14
N ILE A 23 9.08 3.74 6.69
CA ILE A 23 7.83 4.35 6.24
C ILE A 23 7.32 5.31 7.30
N SER A 24 6.69 6.40 6.88
CA SER A 24 6.19 7.44 7.77
C SER A 24 4.73 7.73 7.47
N SER A 25 3.96 8.05 8.51
CA SER A 25 2.56 8.44 8.37
C SER A 25 2.19 9.48 9.41
N THR A 26 1.43 10.50 9.01
CA THR A 26 0.81 11.45 9.94
C THR A 26 -0.41 10.79 10.58
N ALA A 27 -0.49 10.88 11.89
CA ALA A 27 -1.54 10.32 12.72
C ALA A 27 -2.48 11.41 13.23
N HIS A 28 -3.76 11.12 13.28
CA HIS A 28 -4.81 12.01 13.78
C HIS A 28 -5.79 11.23 14.68
N ALA A 29 -6.58 11.94 15.45
CA ALA A 29 -7.65 11.34 16.27
C ALA A 29 -8.50 10.34 15.44
N GLY A 30 -8.72 9.15 15.98
CA GLY A 30 -9.43 8.04 15.36
C GLY A 30 -8.53 7.08 14.56
N ASP A 31 -7.24 7.33 14.43
CA ASP A 31 -6.30 6.45 13.76
C ASP A 31 -5.83 5.32 14.70
N CYS A 32 -5.57 4.16 14.12
CA CYS A 32 -5.09 2.96 14.78
C CYS A 32 -3.78 2.50 14.14
N PHE A 33 -2.90 1.90 14.94
CA PHE A 33 -1.61 1.38 14.49
C PHE A 33 -1.34 0.00 15.09
N PHE A 34 -0.97 -0.94 14.24
CA PHE A 34 -0.49 -2.24 14.67
C PHE A 34 0.89 -2.51 14.09
N LEU A 35 1.90 -2.53 14.96
CA LEU A 35 3.32 -2.58 14.62
C LEU A 35 3.97 -3.79 15.32
N ASP A 36 4.94 -4.41 14.64
CA ASP A 36 5.90 -5.31 15.28
C ASP A 36 7.03 -4.49 15.90
N CYS A 37 7.00 -4.33 17.23
CA CYS A 37 7.98 -3.53 17.98
C CYS A 37 9.38 -4.16 18.07
N SER A 38 9.63 -5.32 17.43
CA SER A 38 10.99 -5.83 17.23
C SER A 38 11.72 -5.05 16.11
N GLY A 39 11.00 -4.33 15.27
CA GLY A 39 11.52 -3.38 14.30
C GLY A 39 11.81 -2.01 14.90
N GLU A 40 12.42 -1.15 14.07
CA GLU A 40 12.69 0.23 14.43
C GLU A 40 11.42 1.08 14.22
N TYR A 41 10.99 1.79 15.25
CA TYR A 41 9.86 2.71 15.17
C TYR A 41 10.06 3.94 16.04
N THR A 42 9.47 5.05 15.62
CA THR A 42 9.35 6.27 16.42
C THR A 42 7.95 6.83 16.30
N HIS A 43 7.52 7.52 17.35
CA HIS A 43 6.31 8.31 17.32
C HIS A 43 6.57 9.66 18.01
N ILE A 44 6.15 10.75 17.37
CA ILE A 44 6.43 12.12 17.81
C ILE A 44 5.12 12.90 17.75
N SER A 45 4.74 13.48 18.90
CA SER A 45 3.61 14.42 18.99
C SER A 45 3.96 15.75 18.32
N THR A 46 2.97 16.43 17.75
CA THR A 46 3.14 17.81 17.35
C THR A 46 3.05 18.73 18.57
N ASP A 47 3.83 19.81 18.59
CA ASP A 47 3.79 20.81 19.68
C ASP A 47 2.49 21.62 19.66
N GLU A 48 1.90 21.83 18.48
CA GLU A 48 0.71 22.66 18.26
C GLU A 48 -0.58 21.93 18.63
N ASP A 49 -0.61 20.59 18.45
CA ASP A 49 -1.78 19.76 18.70
C ASP A 49 -1.33 18.42 19.30
N PRO A 50 -0.86 18.42 20.57
CA PRO A 50 -0.30 17.22 21.21
C PRO A 50 -1.35 16.12 21.33
N TRP A 51 -0.94 14.92 20.96
CA TRP A 51 -1.84 13.78 20.96
C TRP A 51 -1.99 13.08 22.30
N GLU A 52 -3.11 12.42 22.48
CA GLU A 52 -3.37 11.45 23.53
C GLU A 52 -3.49 10.06 22.91
N LEU A 53 -2.73 9.09 23.44
CA LEU A 53 -2.67 7.73 22.94
C LEU A 53 -3.12 6.75 24.00
N LEU A 54 -3.87 5.72 23.58
CA LEU A 54 -4.03 4.48 24.33
C LEU A 54 -3.24 3.39 23.60
N TRP A 55 -2.35 2.70 24.33
CA TRP A 55 -1.49 1.69 23.74
C TRP A 55 -1.30 0.47 24.63
N ILE A 56 -1.09 -0.67 23.98
CA ILE A 56 -0.71 -1.92 24.63
C ILE A 56 0.49 -2.52 23.93
N HIS A 57 1.45 -3.02 24.72
CA HIS A 57 2.49 -3.92 24.25
C HIS A 57 2.19 -5.32 24.78
N PHE A 58 2.17 -6.29 23.89
CA PHE A 58 2.00 -7.68 24.26
C PHE A 58 2.96 -8.56 23.46
N ASN A 59 3.24 -9.72 24.00
CA ASN A 59 4.06 -10.74 23.37
C ASN A 59 3.46 -12.11 23.68
N GLY A 60 3.80 -13.10 22.85
CA GLY A 60 3.35 -14.47 23.02
C GLY A 60 3.67 -15.31 21.78
N PRO A 61 3.55 -16.65 21.89
CA PRO A 61 3.89 -17.56 20.79
C PRO A 61 3.13 -17.26 19.50
N GLU A 62 1.87 -16.83 19.63
CA GLU A 62 0.97 -16.57 18.50
C GLU A 62 0.99 -15.10 18.02
N ALA A 63 1.59 -14.19 18.79
CA ALA A 63 1.57 -12.75 18.46
C ALA A 63 2.13 -12.47 17.06
N ARG A 64 3.20 -13.17 16.69
CA ARG A 64 3.83 -13.06 15.37
C ARG A 64 2.92 -13.59 14.25
N ALA A 65 2.16 -14.65 14.49
CA ALA A 65 1.22 -15.21 13.51
C ALA A 65 0.08 -14.22 13.22
N TYR A 66 -0.50 -13.62 14.26
CA TYR A 66 -1.50 -12.57 14.11
C TYR A 66 -0.96 -11.35 13.39
N TYR A 67 0.25 -10.89 13.76
CA TYR A 67 0.87 -9.76 13.08
C TYR A 67 1.12 -10.05 11.59
N THR A 68 1.66 -11.24 11.26
CA THR A 68 1.89 -11.64 9.86
C THR A 68 0.57 -11.66 9.08
N TYR A 69 -0.48 -12.27 9.64
CA TYR A 69 -1.80 -12.29 9.00
C TYR A 69 -2.33 -10.86 8.78
N PHE A 70 -2.28 -10.02 9.80
CA PHE A 70 -2.72 -8.63 9.71
C PHE A 70 -1.95 -7.86 8.63
N ARG A 71 -0.62 -7.93 8.63
CA ARG A 71 0.24 -7.27 7.65
C ARG A 71 -0.08 -7.67 6.22
N ASP A 72 -0.37 -8.94 5.99
CA ASP A 72 -0.62 -9.46 4.64
C ASP A 72 -2.00 -9.06 4.10
N HIS A 73 -2.93 -8.63 4.98
CA HIS A 73 -4.31 -8.30 4.65
C HIS A 73 -4.69 -6.84 4.94
N HIS A 74 -3.94 -6.15 5.78
CA HIS A 74 -4.26 -4.80 6.27
C HIS A 74 -3.04 -3.88 6.25
N ASN A 75 -3.30 -2.57 6.36
CA ASN A 75 -2.24 -1.58 6.53
C ASN A 75 -1.90 -1.41 8.01
N TRP A 76 -0.62 -1.20 8.33
CA TRP A 76 -0.12 -0.93 9.68
C TRP A 76 -0.72 0.32 10.34
N HIS A 77 -1.17 1.30 9.52
CA HIS A 77 -1.94 2.49 9.88
C HIS A 77 -3.32 2.40 9.24
N PHE A 78 -4.38 2.44 10.04
CA PHE A 78 -5.75 2.23 9.59
C PHE A 78 -6.76 2.96 10.48
N ARG A 79 -8.02 3.01 10.06
CA ARG A 79 -9.17 3.41 10.87
C ARG A 79 -10.11 2.23 11.00
N SER A 80 -10.57 1.97 12.23
CA SER A 80 -11.45 0.85 12.51
C SER A 80 -12.89 1.31 12.70
N ALA A 81 -13.84 0.54 12.15
CA ALA A 81 -15.26 0.69 12.45
C ALA A 81 -15.56 0.32 13.92
N HIS A 82 -14.69 -0.50 14.52
CA HIS A 82 -14.79 -0.95 15.91
C HIS A 82 -13.98 -0.08 16.89
N PHE A 83 -13.66 1.18 16.52
CA PHE A 83 -12.77 2.06 17.29
C PHE A 83 -13.15 2.15 18.77
N THR A 84 -14.45 2.33 19.08
CA THR A 84 -14.95 2.36 20.46
C THR A 84 -14.76 1.04 21.21
N GLU A 85 -14.94 -0.10 20.52
CA GLU A 85 -14.75 -1.43 21.12
C GLU A 85 -13.26 -1.68 21.42
N LEU A 86 -12.36 -1.23 20.54
CA LEU A 86 -10.92 -1.29 20.75
C LEU A 86 -10.47 -0.47 21.97
N ILE A 87 -11.00 0.75 22.14
CA ILE A 87 -10.76 1.56 23.34
C ILE A 87 -11.22 0.83 24.59
N ASN A 88 -12.49 0.36 24.61
CA ASN A 88 -13.05 -0.34 25.76
C ASN A 88 -12.25 -1.60 26.14
N ALA A 89 -11.72 -2.31 25.16
CA ALA A 89 -10.89 -3.49 25.40
C ALA A 89 -9.55 -3.10 26.04
N ILE A 90 -8.87 -2.05 25.58
CA ILE A 90 -7.63 -1.55 26.17
C ILE A 90 -7.88 -1.03 27.58
N GLU A 91 -8.91 -0.24 27.81
CA GLU A 91 -9.29 0.27 29.15
C GLU A 91 -9.63 -0.87 30.11
N SER A 92 -10.24 -1.96 29.62
CA SER A 92 -10.49 -3.15 30.42
C SER A 92 -9.20 -3.84 30.86
N ILE A 93 -8.20 -3.93 29.95
CA ILE A 93 -6.87 -4.45 30.27
C ILE A 93 -6.23 -3.58 31.36
N ILE A 94 -6.27 -2.27 31.24
CA ILE A 94 -5.72 -1.34 32.24
C ILE A 94 -6.37 -1.59 33.59
N ARG A 95 -7.70 -1.59 33.65
CA ARG A 95 -8.48 -1.80 34.89
C ARG A 95 -8.19 -3.15 35.56
N TYR A 96 -8.08 -4.24 34.77
CA TYR A 96 -7.74 -5.56 35.32
C TYR A 96 -6.36 -5.59 35.96
N ASN A 97 -5.42 -4.79 35.44
CA ASN A 97 -4.05 -4.71 35.96
C ASN A 97 -3.88 -3.69 37.09
N GLU A 98 -4.78 -2.73 37.24
CA GLU A 98 -4.84 -1.82 38.41
C GLU A 98 -5.34 -2.53 39.68
N GLU A 99 -6.33 -3.43 39.53
CA GLU A 99 -6.88 -4.24 40.64
C GLU A 99 -6.76 -5.74 40.31
N PRO A 100 -5.56 -6.33 40.42
CA PRO A 100 -5.32 -7.69 39.96
C PRO A 100 -6.01 -8.74 40.86
N THR A 101 -6.56 -9.75 40.21
CA THR A 101 -7.17 -10.95 40.79
C THR A 101 -6.49 -12.20 40.25
N ASP A 102 -6.85 -13.37 40.75
CA ASP A 102 -6.32 -14.66 40.25
C ASP A 102 -6.65 -14.87 38.75
N ASP A 103 -7.68 -14.22 38.23
CA ASP A 103 -8.12 -14.33 36.84
C ASP A 103 -7.58 -13.22 35.93
N THR A 104 -6.77 -12.28 36.43
CA THR A 104 -6.28 -11.10 35.67
C THR A 104 -5.61 -11.47 34.37
N ASP A 105 -4.72 -12.46 34.38
CA ASP A 105 -3.99 -12.91 33.19
C ASP A 105 -4.94 -13.47 32.11
N LEU A 106 -5.95 -14.26 32.54
CA LEU A 106 -6.95 -14.82 31.63
C LEU A 106 -7.82 -13.74 31.02
N LEU A 107 -8.29 -12.79 31.83
CA LEU A 107 -9.12 -11.67 31.37
C LEU A 107 -8.32 -10.74 30.44
N THR A 108 -7.07 -10.47 30.75
CA THR A 108 -6.17 -9.70 29.89
C THR A 108 -5.94 -10.40 28.55
N ALA A 109 -5.63 -11.70 28.57
CA ALA A 109 -5.46 -12.49 27.35
C ALA A 109 -6.74 -12.50 26.48
N GLN A 110 -7.91 -12.62 27.10
CA GLN A 110 -9.19 -12.54 26.39
C GLN A 110 -9.34 -11.20 25.65
N GLN A 111 -9.01 -10.08 26.30
CA GLN A 111 -9.12 -8.77 25.66
C GLN A 111 -8.11 -8.59 24.54
N ILE A 112 -6.87 -9.10 24.69
CA ILE A 112 -5.87 -9.07 23.61
C ILE A 112 -6.36 -9.87 22.40
N ILE A 113 -6.89 -11.08 22.60
CA ILE A 113 -7.48 -11.89 21.52
C ILE A 113 -8.68 -11.19 20.88
N HIS A 114 -9.52 -10.53 21.69
CA HIS A 114 -10.65 -9.74 21.17
C HIS A 114 -10.18 -8.61 20.26
N ILE A 115 -9.20 -7.81 20.70
CA ILE A 115 -8.57 -6.75 19.87
C ILE A 115 -8.03 -7.34 18.56
N LEU A 116 -7.23 -8.41 18.64
CA LEU A 116 -6.65 -9.06 17.47
C LEU A 116 -7.73 -9.60 16.52
N THR A 117 -8.81 -10.16 17.05
CA THR A 117 -9.95 -10.62 16.26
C THR A 117 -10.59 -9.45 15.53
N LEU A 118 -10.91 -8.35 16.23
CA LEU A 118 -11.53 -7.18 15.61
C LEU A 118 -10.69 -6.63 14.46
N ILE A 119 -9.39 -6.39 14.68
CA ILE A 119 -8.52 -5.79 13.66
C ILE A 119 -8.19 -6.74 12.50
N CYS A 120 -8.10 -8.05 12.74
CA CYS A 120 -7.79 -9.04 11.70
C CYS A 120 -9.02 -9.46 10.88
N THR A 121 -10.22 -9.38 11.45
CA THR A 121 -11.46 -9.76 10.75
C THR A 121 -12.25 -8.57 10.22
N GLU A 122 -11.80 -7.36 10.52
CA GLU A 122 -12.42 -6.17 9.98
C GLU A 122 -12.34 -6.21 8.45
N SER A 123 -13.49 -6.33 7.81
CA SER A 123 -13.55 -6.25 6.36
C SER A 123 -13.17 -4.83 5.95
N ASN A 124 -12.06 -4.71 5.28
CA ASN A 124 -11.67 -3.50 4.56
C ASN A 124 -12.57 -3.34 3.32
N GLU A 125 -13.90 -3.39 3.46
CA GLU A 125 -14.82 -3.28 2.33
C GLU A 125 -14.49 -2.08 1.43
N LYS A 126 -14.09 -0.96 2.01
CA LYS A 126 -13.58 0.17 1.22
C LYS A 126 -12.22 -0.07 0.58
N ASN A 127 -11.30 -0.78 1.27
CA ASN A 127 -9.99 -1.11 0.73
C ASN A 127 -10.04 -2.31 -0.21
N GLU A 128 -10.90 -3.30 0.04
CA GLU A 128 -11.14 -4.42 -0.89
C GLU A 128 -11.79 -3.93 -2.17
N LEU A 129 -12.87 -3.15 -2.08
CA LEU A 129 -13.51 -2.51 -3.24
C LEU A 129 -12.53 -1.59 -3.99
N LEU A 130 -11.62 -0.94 -3.27
CA LEU A 130 -10.60 -0.09 -3.88
C LEU A 130 -9.48 -0.91 -4.51
N SER A 131 -8.96 -1.91 -3.79
CA SER A 131 -7.95 -2.84 -4.31
C SER A 131 -8.49 -3.58 -5.54
N ASP A 132 -9.72 -4.05 -5.50
CA ASP A 132 -10.37 -4.69 -6.66
C ASP A 132 -10.59 -3.72 -7.81
N LYS A 133 -10.94 -2.47 -7.51
CA LYS A 133 -11.05 -1.43 -8.52
C LYS A 133 -9.70 -1.09 -9.15
N LEU A 134 -8.63 -1.01 -8.36
CA LEU A 134 -7.27 -0.80 -8.86
C LEU A 134 -6.77 -2.00 -9.67
N LYS A 135 -7.09 -3.23 -9.27
CA LYS A 135 -6.82 -4.45 -10.05
C LYS A 135 -7.60 -4.45 -11.37
N THR A 136 -8.85 -4.01 -11.36
CA THR A 136 -9.65 -3.85 -12.58
C THR A 136 -9.04 -2.81 -13.52
N ILE A 137 -8.56 -1.69 -12.97
CA ILE A 137 -7.83 -0.67 -13.74
C ILE A 137 -6.53 -1.24 -14.30
N LEU A 138 -5.78 -2.00 -13.52
CA LEU A 138 -4.54 -2.65 -13.96
C LEU A 138 -4.81 -3.61 -15.13
N HIS A 139 -5.84 -4.45 -15.01
CA HIS A 139 -6.26 -5.36 -16.07
C HIS A 139 -6.67 -4.60 -17.34
N TYR A 140 -7.45 -3.54 -17.19
CA TYR A 140 -7.80 -2.66 -18.33
C TYR A 140 -6.55 -2.07 -19.00
N LEU A 141 -5.57 -1.60 -18.22
CA LEU A 141 -4.31 -1.09 -18.76
C LEU A 141 -3.52 -2.19 -19.49
N ASP A 142 -3.57 -3.43 -19.03
CA ASP A 142 -2.92 -4.58 -19.66
C ASP A 142 -3.55 -4.97 -21.00
N GLU A 143 -4.82 -4.71 -21.20
CA GLU A 143 -5.52 -4.97 -22.46
C GLU A 143 -5.46 -3.80 -23.44
N HIS A 144 -5.38 -2.55 -22.94
CA HIS A 144 -5.50 -1.33 -23.74
C HIS A 144 -4.21 -0.48 -23.80
N TYR A 145 -3.07 -1.01 -23.36
CA TYR A 145 -1.82 -0.21 -23.26
C TYR A 145 -1.35 0.40 -24.60
N THR A 146 -1.76 -0.15 -25.74
CA THR A 146 -1.44 0.40 -27.08
C THR A 146 -2.30 1.60 -27.46
N GLU A 147 -3.42 1.80 -26.75
CA GLU A 147 -4.34 2.91 -27.02
C GLU A 147 -3.87 4.21 -26.34
N ASN A 148 -4.52 5.31 -26.70
CA ASN A 148 -4.22 6.61 -26.07
C ASN A 148 -4.83 6.66 -24.67
N ILE A 149 -4.02 6.43 -23.64
CA ILE A 149 -4.42 6.41 -22.24
C ILE A 149 -4.03 7.72 -21.55
N SER A 150 -5.02 8.38 -20.96
CA SER A 150 -4.81 9.52 -20.06
C SER A 150 -5.42 9.26 -18.67
N LEU A 151 -4.87 9.92 -17.64
CA LEU A 151 -5.42 9.84 -16.29
C LEU A 151 -6.85 10.37 -16.19
N ASP A 152 -7.19 11.39 -17.00
CA ASP A 152 -8.53 11.97 -17.02
C ASP A 152 -9.55 10.98 -17.61
N GLN A 153 -9.24 10.32 -18.74
CA GLN A 153 -10.09 9.29 -19.34
C GLN A 153 -10.29 8.07 -18.41
N LEU A 154 -9.23 7.60 -17.77
CA LEU A 154 -9.34 6.50 -16.79
C LEU A 154 -10.18 6.89 -15.57
N ALA A 155 -9.98 8.10 -15.06
CA ALA A 155 -10.75 8.62 -13.93
C ALA A 155 -12.23 8.69 -14.23
N GLU A 156 -12.59 9.16 -15.44
CA GLU A 156 -13.96 9.20 -15.94
C GLU A 156 -14.53 7.80 -16.15
N HIS A 157 -13.79 6.92 -16.85
CA HIS A 157 -14.22 5.56 -17.14
C HIS A 157 -14.51 4.74 -15.89
N PHE A 158 -13.67 4.88 -14.84
CA PHE A 158 -13.81 4.15 -13.58
C PHE A 158 -14.54 4.93 -12.47
N PHE A 159 -15.12 6.10 -12.77
CA PHE A 159 -15.85 6.94 -11.81
C PHE A 159 -15.06 7.24 -10.53
N ILE A 160 -13.80 7.68 -10.69
CA ILE A 160 -12.92 8.09 -9.59
C ILE A 160 -12.22 9.40 -9.91
N SER A 161 -11.74 10.12 -8.90
CA SER A 161 -10.96 11.33 -9.17
C SER A 161 -9.55 10.98 -9.67
N LYS A 162 -9.01 11.75 -10.64
CA LYS A 162 -7.66 11.53 -11.17
C LYS A 162 -6.55 11.66 -10.11
N TYR A 163 -6.75 12.54 -9.13
CA TYR A 163 -5.80 12.71 -8.02
C TYR A 163 -5.77 11.48 -7.12
N TYR A 164 -6.95 10.94 -6.85
CA TYR A 164 -7.12 9.72 -6.09
C TYR A 164 -6.52 8.52 -6.83
N LEU A 165 -6.86 8.33 -8.12
CA LEU A 165 -6.27 7.28 -8.96
C LEU A 165 -4.75 7.36 -8.95
N SER A 166 -4.18 8.53 -9.21
CA SER A 166 -2.72 8.71 -9.29
C SER A 166 -2.02 8.34 -7.98
N ARG A 167 -2.59 8.76 -6.85
CA ARG A 167 -2.03 8.50 -5.51
C ARG A 167 -2.13 7.01 -5.15
N GLU A 168 -3.33 6.43 -5.23
CA GLU A 168 -3.56 5.06 -4.80
C GLU A 168 -2.88 4.05 -5.74
N PHE A 169 -2.88 4.28 -7.06
CA PHE A 169 -2.16 3.43 -8.00
C PHE A 169 -0.64 3.42 -7.71
N LYS A 170 -0.06 4.59 -7.44
CA LYS A 170 1.37 4.66 -7.08
C LYS A 170 1.66 3.99 -5.73
N LYS A 171 0.76 4.11 -4.76
CA LYS A 171 0.87 3.47 -3.44
C LYS A 171 0.81 1.94 -3.57
N GLU A 172 -0.12 1.42 -4.37
CA GLU A 172 -0.37 -0.02 -4.51
C GLU A 172 0.68 -0.71 -5.38
N PHE A 173 1.05 -0.10 -6.54
CA PHE A 173 1.92 -0.72 -7.53
C PHE A 173 3.35 -0.14 -7.60
N GLY A 174 3.69 0.82 -6.73
CA GLY A 174 5.03 1.43 -6.68
C GLY A 174 5.39 2.32 -7.87
N THR A 175 4.49 2.46 -8.86
CA THR A 175 4.72 3.20 -10.11
C THR A 175 3.50 4.02 -10.51
N THR A 176 3.68 5.06 -11.31
CA THR A 176 2.53 5.81 -11.85
C THR A 176 1.86 5.05 -13.00
N VAL A 177 0.56 5.31 -13.23
CA VAL A 177 -0.20 4.74 -14.37
C VAL A 177 0.56 4.93 -15.69
N ILE A 178 1.04 6.13 -15.97
CA ILE A 178 1.75 6.45 -17.23
C ILE A 178 3.07 5.68 -17.33
N GLN A 179 3.82 5.55 -16.24
CA GLN A 179 5.05 4.77 -16.21
C GLN A 179 4.78 3.27 -16.41
N TYR A 180 3.69 2.76 -15.83
CA TYR A 180 3.25 1.38 -16.02
C TYR A 180 2.93 1.09 -17.50
N VAL A 181 2.08 1.90 -18.11
CA VAL A 181 1.72 1.78 -19.54
C VAL A 181 2.96 1.85 -20.42
N LEU A 182 3.87 2.78 -20.12
CA LEU A 182 5.10 2.95 -20.89
C LEU A 182 6.01 1.72 -20.78
N ALA A 183 6.13 1.12 -19.60
CA ALA A 183 6.89 -0.11 -19.39
C ALA A 183 6.30 -1.29 -20.20
N LYS A 184 4.97 -1.43 -20.23
CA LYS A 184 4.29 -2.44 -21.05
C LYS A 184 4.58 -2.26 -22.55
N ARG A 185 4.49 -1.04 -23.05
CA ARG A 185 4.81 -0.69 -24.47
C ARG A 185 6.24 -1.06 -24.83
N ILE A 186 7.20 -0.73 -23.97
CA ILE A 186 8.60 -1.05 -24.21
C ILE A 186 8.85 -2.57 -24.15
N ASN A 187 8.21 -3.29 -23.24
CA ASN A 187 8.33 -4.76 -23.20
C ASN A 187 7.75 -5.41 -24.47
N ASN A 188 6.58 -4.96 -24.95
CA ASN A 188 6.06 -5.42 -26.23
C ASN A 188 6.99 -5.07 -27.41
N ALA A 189 7.56 -3.86 -27.40
CA ALA A 189 8.54 -3.48 -28.41
C ALA A 189 9.78 -4.39 -28.44
N LYS A 190 10.25 -4.85 -27.29
CA LYS A 190 11.37 -5.83 -27.20
C LYS A 190 11.04 -7.13 -27.86
N GLU A 191 9.81 -7.63 -27.70
CA GLU A 191 9.34 -8.85 -28.37
C GLU A 191 9.28 -8.65 -29.89
N LEU A 192 8.67 -7.56 -30.35
CA LEU A 192 8.59 -7.25 -31.78
C LEU A 192 9.97 -7.04 -32.42
N LEU A 193 10.91 -6.42 -31.68
CA LEU A 193 12.29 -6.27 -32.15
C LEU A 193 13.02 -7.61 -32.32
N ARG A 194 12.69 -8.63 -31.53
CA ARG A 194 13.30 -9.97 -31.59
C ARG A 194 12.66 -10.84 -32.66
N TYR A 195 11.34 -10.76 -32.82
CA TYR A 195 10.58 -11.76 -33.57
C TYR A 195 9.92 -11.22 -34.85
N SER A 196 10.12 -9.93 -35.19
CA SER A 196 9.58 -9.35 -36.43
C SER A 196 10.66 -8.61 -37.23
N ASN A 197 10.37 -8.45 -38.54
CA ASN A 197 11.17 -7.64 -39.45
C ASN A 197 10.64 -6.20 -39.62
N SER A 198 9.63 -5.79 -38.80
CA SER A 198 9.04 -4.47 -38.88
C SER A 198 10.07 -3.37 -38.62
N SER A 199 9.92 -2.24 -39.26
CA SER A 199 10.79 -1.07 -38.99
C SER A 199 10.64 -0.58 -37.55
N ILE A 200 11.60 0.19 -37.06
CA ILE A 200 11.52 0.75 -35.69
C ILE A 200 10.32 1.68 -35.54
N GLU A 201 9.95 2.40 -36.60
CA GLU A 201 8.79 3.30 -36.65
C GLU A 201 7.47 2.50 -36.58
N GLU A 202 7.35 1.41 -37.34
CA GLU A 202 6.21 0.51 -37.30
C GLU A 202 6.05 -0.12 -35.90
N ILE A 203 7.15 -0.56 -35.28
CA ILE A 203 7.13 -1.12 -33.93
C ILE A 203 6.69 -0.06 -32.91
N ALA A 204 7.16 1.16 -33.00
CA ALA A 204 6.74 2.25 -32.12
C ALA A 204 5.22 2.44 -32.21
N HIS A 205 4.68 2.50 -33.44
CA HIS A 205 3.24 2.65 -33.69
C HIS A 205 2.46 1.44 -33.17
N LEU A 206 2.87 0.21 -33.43
CA LEU A 206 2.24 -1.02 -32.93
C LEU A 206 2.21 -1.09 -31.40
N CYS A 207 3.18 -0.45 -30.74
CA CYS A 207 3.23 -0.34 -29.27
C CYS A 207 2.44 0.86 -28.73
N GLY A 208 1.76 1.63 -29.57
CA GLY A 208 0.99 2.81 -29.16
C GLY A 208 1.82 4.06 -28.91
N ILE A 209 3.00 4.16 -29.52
CA ILE A 209 3.87 5.35 -29.46
C ILE A 209 4.05 5.90 -30.87
N ASP A 210 3.23 6.88 -31.23
CA ASP A 210 3.22 7.44 -32.61
C ASP A 210 4.49 8.26 -32.95
N ASP A 211 5.13 8.86 -31.96
CA ASP A 211 6.39 9.61 -32.15
C ASP A 211 7.59 8.69 -32.01
N ALA A 212 8.20 8.33 -33.15
CA ALA A 212 9.39 7.47 -33.20
C ALA A 212 10.61 8.09 -32.46
N SER A 213 10.72 9.41 -32.41
CA SER A 213 11.80 10.09 -31.68
C SER A 213 11.58 9.95 -30.16
N TYR A 214 10.37 10.12 -29.71
CA TYR A 214 9.99 9.87 -28.31
C TYR A 214 10.17 8.40 -27.94
N PHE A 215 9.74 7.46 -28.79
CA PHE A 215 9.97 6.03 -28.62
C PHE A 215 11.44 5.71 -28.40
N ASN A 216 12.33 6.17 -29.29
CA ASN A 216 13.77 5.92 -29.18
C ASN A 216 14.36 6.48 -27.87
N LYS A 217 13.91 7.67 -27.47
CA LYS A 217 14.36 8.29 -26.20
C LYS A 217 13.93 7.47 -24.98
N VAL A 218 12.68 7.01 -24.96
CA VAL A 218 12.15 6.20 -23.86
C VAL A 218 12.78 4.82 -23.84
N PHE A 219 12.87 4.15 -24.99
CA PHE A 219 13.52 2.84 -25.12
C PHE A 219 14.95 2.88 -24.60
N ARG A 220 15.74 3.87 -25.04
CA ARG A 220 17.12 4.04 -24.56
C ARG A 220 17.20 4.33 -23.05
N LYS A 221 16.25 5.11 -22.52
CA LYS A 221 16.21 5.40 -21.07
C LYS A 221 15.94 4.14 -20.25
N MET A 222 15.10 3.23 -20.74
CA MET A 222 14.68 2.04 -20.01
C MET A 222 15.62 0.85 -20.20
N GLU A 223 16.16 0.66 -21.43
CA GLU A 223 16.96 -0.51 -21.79
C GLU A 223 18.48 -0.20 -21.90
N GLY A 224 18.89 1.06 -21.72
CA GLY A 224 20.30 1.46 -21.78
C GLY A 224 20.91 1.48 -23.18
N CYS A 225 20.17 1.07 -24.23
CA CYS A 225 20.60 1.05 -25.62
C CYS A 225 19.47 1.45 -26.56
N THR A 226 19.77 1.78 -27.81
CA THR A 226 18.75 2.09 -28.82
C THR A 226 18.00 0.83 -29.26
N ALA A 227 16.77 1.00 -29.78
CA ALA A 227 15.99 -0.11 -30.33
C ALA A 227 16.74 -0.84 -31.46
N SER A 228 17.48 -0.11 -32.33
CA SER A 228 18.30 -0.70 -33.37
C SER A 228 19.48 -1.50 -32.84
N GLU A 229 20.13 -1.03 -31.78
CA GLU A 229 21.21 -1.78 -31.10
C GLU A 229 20.65 -3.01 -30.39
N TYR A 230 19.46 -2.89 -29.78
CA TYR A 230 18.79 -4.01 -29.14
C TYR A 230 18.47 -5.13 -30.14
N ARG A 231 17.89 -4.79 -31.31
CA ARG A 231 17.62 -5.76 -32.40
C ARG A 231 18.85 -6.52 -32.87
N LYS A 232 20.01 -5.84 -32.98
CA LYS A 232 21.26 -6.46 -33.46
C LYS A 232 21.84 -7.49 -32.50
N ARG A 233 21.36 -7.54 -31.25
CA ARG A 233 21.85 -8.50 -30.25
C ARG A 233 21.14 -9.85 -30.33
N TRP A 234 20.06 -9.88 -31.10
CA TRP A 234 19.20 -11.07 -31.30
C TRP A 234 19.12 -11.48 -32.76
#